data_c18ada5a4a1bbc59e5ed05af1c67c99c
#
_entry.id   c18ada5a4a1bbc59e5ed05af1c67c99c
#
_cell.length_a   1.000
_cell.length_b   1.000
_cell.length_c   1.000
_cell.angle_alpha   90.00
_cell.angle_beta   90.00
_cell.angle_gamma   90.00
#
_symmetry.space_group_name_H-M   'P 1'
#
loop_
_entity.id
_entity.type
_entity.pdbx_description
1 polymer ?
#
loop_
_entity_poly.entity_id
_entity_poly.type
_entity_poly.pdbx_seq_one_letter_code
_entity_poly.pdbx_strand_id
1 'polypeptide(L)'
;MLMHTYESGVFRFRRRDRLVIIVDILKASRYGIRKTGIMQNVNLSYDQLGRYLGILISYGLMMKDGDTYKSTNKGLKLIRDFESIRASYSNEARVMRASPLFSVLNVS
;
A
#
# COMPACT_ATOMS: atom_id res chain seq x y z
N MET A 1 -9.65 17.68 -19.87
CA MET A 1 -9.30 17.67 -19.21
C MET A 1 -9.47 17.78 -18.65
N LEU A 2 -9.73 17.57 -19.09
CA LEU A 2 -9.53 17.53 -18.25
C LEU A 2 -9.64 17.60 -17.64
N MET A 3 -9.79 17.36 -17.99
CA MET A 3 -9.53 17.27 -17.21
C MET A 3 -9.45 17.09 -16.58
N HIS A 4 -9.64 16.82 -16.98
CA HIS A 4 -9.30 16.49 -16.17
C HIS A 4 -9.04 16.48 -15.51
N THR A 5 -9.14 16.45 -16.11
CA THR A 5 -8.56 16.38 -15.38
C THR A 5 -8.45 16.27 -14.62
N TYR A 6 -8.58 16.13 -14.75
CA TYR A 6 -8.13 15.90 -13.81
C TYR A 6 -8.12 15.87 -13.11
N GLU A 7 -8.23 15.74 -13.42
CA GLU A 7 -7.91 15.57 -12.67
C GLU A 7 -7.81 15.47 -11.96
N SER A 8 -8.06 15.50 -12.33
CA SER A 8 -7.64 15.32 -11.57
C SER A 8 -7.60 15.00 -10.78
N GLY A 9 -7.86 14.93 -10.75
CA GLY A 9 -7.33 14.55 -10.04
C GLY A 9 -7.59 14.02 -9.31
N VAL A 10 -7.63 13.86 -9.59
CA VAL A 10 -7.54 13.34 -9.01
C VAL A 10 -7.48 12.71 -8.56
N PHE A 11 -7.39 12.42 -8.82
CA PHE A 11 -6.96 11.74 -8.39
C PHE A 11 -6.67 11.41 -7.93
N ARG A 12 -6.37 11.69 -7.85
CA ARG A 12 -5.97 11.24 -7.79
C ARG A 12 -5.98 10.46 -6.97
N PHE A 13 -6.07 10.44 -6.44
CA PHE A 13 -6.04 9.61 -5.90
C PHE A 13 -6.41 8.48 -5.90
N ARG A 14 -6.76 8.65 -6.12
CA ARG A 14 -6.95 7.55 -6.59
C ARG A 14 -5.86 6.77 -7.10
N ARG A 15 -5.08 7.32 -7.51
CA ARG A 15 -3.85 6.75 -7.91
C ARG A 15 -3.13 6.18 -6.70
N ARG A 16 -2.67 4.95 -6.76
CA ARG A 16 -1.94 4.33 -5.67
C ARG A 16 -0.50 4.81 -5.70
N ASP A 17 0.04 5.19 -4.55
CA ASP A 17 1.45 5.51 -4.47
C ASP A 17 2.28 4.22 -4.28
N ARG A 18 3.59 4.38 -4.30
CA ARG A 18 4.49 3.23 -4.23
C ARG A 18 4.35 2.43 -2.95
N LEU A 19 4.15 3.11 -1.84
CA LEU A 19 4.03 2.42 -0.55
C LEU A 19 2.79 1.54 -0.53
N VAL A 20 1.68 2.02 -1.05
CA VAL A 20 0.46 1.22 -1.12
C VAL A 20 0.68 -0.02 -2.00
N ILE A 21 1.35 0.16 -3.13
CA ILE A 21 1.65 -0.96 -4.03
C ILE A 21 2.54 -1.98 -3.31
N ILE A 22 3.57 -1.52 -2.62
CA ILE A 22 4.48 -2.40 -1.89
C ILE A 22 3.71 -3.19 -0.83
N VAL A 23 2.85 -2.52 -0.07
CA VAL A 23 2.07 -3.20 0.96
C VAL A 23 1.12 -4.22 0.34
N ASP A 24 0.49 -3.88 -0.79
CA ASP A 24 -0.39 -4.81 -1.48
C ASP A 24 0.36 -6.06 -1.94
N ILE A 25 1.57 -5.89 -2.47
CA ILE A 25 2.39 -7.02 -2.89
C ILE A 25 2.75 -7.89 -1.68
N LEU A 26 3.16 -7.27 -0.59
CA LEU A 26 3.54 -7.99 0.62
C LEU A 26 2.34 -8.75 1.21
N LYS A 27 1.16 -8.16 1.18
CA LYS A 27 -0.05 -8.82 1.65
C LYS A 27 -0.38 -10.06 0.81
N ALA A 28 -0.28 -9.92 -0.51
CA ALA A 28 -0.55 -11.03 -1.41
C ALA A 28 0.44 -12.17 -1.19
N SER A 29 1.62 -11.85 -0.68
CA SER A 29 2.72 -12.81 -0.54
C SER A 29 2.88 -13.34 0.88
N ARG A 30 1.90 -13.12 1.75
CA ARG A 30 2.01 -13.54 3.15
C ARG A 30 2.36 -15.01 3.33
N TYR A 31 1.73 -15.84 2.54
CA TYR A 31 1.81 -17.29 2.73
C TYR A 31 2.55 -18.00 1.61
N GLY A 32 3.21 -17.22 0.75
CA GLY A 32 3.92 -17.78 -0.39
C GLY A 32 3.02 -17.89 -1.60
N ILE A 33 3.46 -17.31 -2.71
CA ILE A 33 2.63 -17.24 -3.91
C ILE A 33 3.55 -17.05 -5.12
N ARG A 34 3.12 -17.55 -6.26
CA ARG A 34 3.86 -17.35 -7.50
C ARG A 34 3.64 -15.93 -8.02
N LYS A 35 4.58 -15.48 -8.86
CA LYS A 35 4.52 -14.14 -9.43
C LYS A 35 3.19 -13.88 -10.14
N THR A 36 2.68 -14.86 -10.89
CA THR A 36 1.40 -14.71 -11.57
C THR A 36 0.25 -14.54 -10.60
N GLY A 37 0.32 -15.20 -9.44
CA GLY A 37 -0.68 -15.04 -8.40
C GLY A 37 -0.67 -13.64 -7.82
N ILE A 38 0.54 -13.07 -7.62
CA ILE A 38 0.64 -11.69 -7.15
C ILE A 38 0.00 -10.75 -8.18
N MET A 39 0.28 -10.98 -9.46
CA MET A 39 -0.28 -10.15 -10.51
C MET A 39 -1.80 -10.15 -10.53
N GLN A 40 -2.42 -11.27 -10.14
CA GLN A 40 -3.87 -11.35 -10.07
C GLN A 40 -4.44 -10.54 -8.92
N ASN A 41 -3.62 -10.26 -7.91
CA ASN A 41 -4.05 -9.54 -6.72
C ASN A 41 -3.70 -8.07 -6.76
N VAL A 42 -2.67 -7.71 -7.52
CA VAL A 42 -2.27 -6.32 -7.68
C VAL A 42 -2.25 -5.99 -9.17
N ASN A 43 -2.65 -4.80 -9.50
CA ASN A 43 -2.80 -4.40 -10.89
C ASN A 43 -1.48 -3.86 -11.44
N LEU A 44 -0.56 -4.77 -11.72
CA LEU A 44 0.76 -4.43 -12.26
C LEU A 44 1.07 -5.33 -13.45
N SER A 45 1.88 -4.82 -14.36
CA SER A 45 2.40 -5.64 -15.43
C SER A 45 3.47 -6.58 -14.88
N TYR A 46 3.81 -7.58 -15.65
CA TYR A 46 4.83 -8.55 -15.26
C TYR A 46 6.18 -7.86 -14.99
N ASP A 47 6.53 -6.92 -15.85
CA ASP A 47 7.80 -6.19 -15.71
C ASP A 47 7.81 -5.26 -14.52
N GLN A 48 6.70 -4.55 -14.29
CA GLN A 48 6.58 -3.68 -13.13
C GLN A 48 6.70 -4.48 -11.84
N LEU A 49 5.97 -5.60 -11.77
CA LEU A 49 6.05 -6.45 -10.59
C LEU A 49 7.46 -6.98 -10.39
N GLY A 50 8.13 -7.37 -11.47
CA GLY A 50 9.50 -7.85 -11.38
C GLY A 50 10.43 -6.84 -10.72
N ARG A 51 10.27 -5.58 -11.08
CA ARG A 51 11.10 -4.52 -10.48
C ARG A 51 10.79 -4.37 -8.98
N TYR A 52 9.52 -4.39 -8.61
CA TYR A 52 9.15 -4.31 -7.20
C TYR A 52 9.69 -5.50 -6.41
N LEU A 53 9.56 -6.70 -6.96
CA LEU A 53 10.04 -7.89 -6.27
C LEU A 53 11.55 -7.83 -6.03
N GLY A 54 12.29 -7.37 -7.02
CA GLY A 54 13.74 -7.22 -6.86
C GLY A 54 14.09 -6.27 -5.73
N ILE A 55 13.39 -5.16 -5.65
CA ILE A 55 13.62 -4.17 -4.59
C ILE A 55 13.26 -4.77 -3.24
N LEU A 56 12.10 -5.41 -3.13
CA LEU A 56 11.64 -5.96 -1.86
C LEU A 56 12.59 -7.04 -1.35
N ILE A 57 13.09 -7.88 -2.25
CA ILE A 57 14.06 -8.90 -1.86
C ILE A 57 15.35 -8.25 -1.38
N SER A 58 15.82 -7.22 -2.08
CA SER A 58 17.07 -6.56 -1.73
C SER A 58 17.00 -5.88 -0.37
N TYR A 59 15.81 -5.45 0.06
CA TYR A 59 15.65 -4.84 1.38
C TYR A 59 15.25 -5.85 2.46
N GLY A 60 15.20 -7.13 2.11
CA GLY A 60 14.86 -8.15 3.08
C GLY A 60 13.40 -8.21 3.48
N LEU A 61 12.53 -7.59 2.67
CA LEU A 61 11.08 -7.59 2.95
C LEU A 61 10.40 -8.80 2.36
N MET A 62 11.04 -9.47 1.42
CA MET A 62 10.49 -10.62 0.73
C MET A 62 11.59 -11.61 0.43
N MET A 63 11.23 -12.89 0.39
CA MET A 63 12.16 -13.94 0.01
C MET A 63 11.57 -14.73 -1.13
N LYS A 64 12.45 -15.25 -1.98
CA LYS A 64 12.06 -16.12 -3.07
C LYS A 64 12.49 -17.54 -2.73
N ASP A 65 11.58 -18.48 -2.87
CA ASP A 65 11.84 -19.89 -2.63
C ASP A 65 11.33 -20.66 -3.86
N GLY A 66 12.26 -21.09 -4.71
CA GLY A 66 11.89 -21.70 -5.96
C GLY A 66 11.18 -20.69 -6.84
N ASP A 67 9.94 -20.97 -7.20
CA ASP A 67 9.12 -20.07 -7.99
C ASP A 67 8.06 -19.31 -7.17
N THR A 68 8.15 -19.38 -5.85
CA THR A 68 7.23 -18.65 -4.99
C THR A 68 7.93 -17.51 -4.28
N TYR A 69 7.13 -16.53 -3.91
CA TYR A 69 7.59 -15.36 -3.17
C TYR A 69 6.82 -15.27 -1.87
N LYS A 70 7.51 -14.95 -0.80
CA LYS A 70 6.90 -14.91 0.52
C LYS A 70 7.43 -13.72 1.29
N SER A 71 6.54 -13.01 1.97
CA SER A 71 6.93 -11.90 2.82
C SER A 71 7.71 -12.40 4.03
N THR A 72 8.80 -11.74 4.34
CA THR A 72 9.61 -12.04 5.51
C THR A 72 8.95 -11.44 6.75
N ASN A 73 9.49 -11.75 7.94
CA ASN A 73 9.02 -11.11 9.17
C ASN A 73 9.13 -9.59 9.08
N LYS A 74 10.18 -9.10 8.44
CA LYS A 74 10.35 -7.67 8.23
C LYS A 74 9.26 -7.12 7.32
N GLY A 75 8.90 -7.87 6.27
CA GLY A 75 7.80 -7.49 5.40
C GLY A 75 6.47 -7.48 6.10
N LEU A 76 6.22 -8.49 6.94
CA LEU A 76 4.98 -8.56 7.72
C LEU A 76 4.89 -7.41 8.70
N LYS A 77 6.01 -7.02 9.28
CA LYS A 77 6.03 -5.88 10.19
C LYS A 77 5.68 -4.60 9.45
N LEU A 78 6.18 -4.43 8.25
CA LEU A 78 5.85 -3.26 7.45
C LEU A 78 4.34 -3.19 7.19
N ILE A 79 3.72 -4.32 6.88
CA ILE A 79 2.27 -4.36 6.68
C ILE A 79 1.56 -3.89 7.94
N ARG A 80 1.93 -4.44 9.09
CA ARG A 80 1.30 -4.08 10.36
C ARG A 80 1.47 -2.60 10.68
N ASP A 81 2.68 -2.09 10.50
CA ASP A 81 2.97 -0.69 10.78
C ASP A 81 2.17 0.22 9.87
N PHE A 82 2.11 -0.11 8.60
CA PHE A 82 1.35 0.67 7.63
C PHE A 82 -0.14 0.71 7.99
N GLU A 83 -0.70 -0.45 8.29
CA GLU A 83 -2.12 -0.54 8.59
C GLU A 83 -2.46 0.12 9.93
N SER A 84 -1.53 0.04 10.88
CA SER A 84 -1.70 0.69 12.16
C SER A 84 -1.73 2.22 12.02
N ILE A 85 -0.80 2.75 11.26
CA ILE A 85 -0.74 4.19 11.02
C ILE A 85 -2.00 4.65 10.30
N ARG A 86 -2.41 3.90 9.30
CA ARG A 86 -3.59 4.21 8.52
C ARG A 86 -4.85 4.21 9.38
N ALA A 87 -4.99 3.20 10.23
CA ALA A 87 -6.14 3.08 11.12
C ALA A 87 -6.15 4.21 12.14
N SER A 88 -4.99 4.53 12.71
CA SER A 88 -4.87 5.62 13.67
C SER A 88 -5.26 6.95 13.05
N TYR A 89 -4.76 7.19 11.85
CA TYR A 89 -5.06 8.43 11.15
C TYR A 89 -6.55 8.54 10.87
N SER A 90 -7.17 7.46 10.41
CA SER A 90 -8.60 7.45 10.11
C SER A 90 -9.43 7.64 11.37
N ASN A 91 -9.06 6.97 12.46
CA ASN A 91 -9.76 7.10 13.73
C ASN A 91 -9.63 8.51 14.28
N GLU A 92 -8.44 9.07 14.20
CA GLU A 92 -8.20 10.41 14.68
C GLU A 92 -9.02 11.43 13.91
N ALA A 93 -9.06 11.29 12.60
CA ALA A 93 -9.85 12.18 11.77
C ALA A 93 -11.34 12.09 12.11
N ARG A 94 -11.81 10.86 12.37
CA ARG A 94 -13.21 10.65 12.72
C ARG A 94 -13.55 11.26 14.07
N VAL A 95 -12.69 11.04 15.04
CA VAL A 95 -12.89 11.58 16.39
C VAL A 95 -12.88 13.10 16.34
N MET A 96 -11.95 13.68 15.61
CA MET A 96 -11.86 15.12 15.52
C MET A 96 -13.09 15.74 14.87
N ARG A 97 -13.67 15.08 13.88
CA ARG A 97 -14.88 15.57 13.25
C ARG A 97 -16.08 15.56 14.20
N ALA A 98 -16.10 14.60 15.10
CA ALA A 98 -17.22 14.45 16.02
C ALA A 98 -17.07 15.31 17.27
N SER A 99 -15.92 15.90 17.48
CA SER A 99 -15.62 16.60 18.71
C SER A 99 -15.80 18.13 18.53
N PRO A 100 -16.21 18.83 19.59
CA PRO A 100 -16.28 20.29 19.51
C PRO A 100 -14.91 20.93 19.21
N LEU A 101 -13.85 20.27 19.65
CA LEU A 101 -12.49 20.77 19.37
C LEU A 101 -12.18 20.75 17.89
N PHE A 102 -12.75 19.79 17.17
CA PHE A 102 -12.52 19.73 15.74
C PHE A 102 -13.00 21.00 15.04
N SER A 103 -14.16 21.49 15.44
CA SER A 103 -14.71 22.71 14.86
C SER A 103 -13.77 23.88 15.06
N VAL A 104 -13.20 23.99 16.25
CA VAL A 104 -12.27 25.07 16.56
C VAL A 104 -10.99 24.94 15.74
N LEU A 105 -10.43 23.73 15.75
CA LEU A 105 -9.17 23.47 15.05
C LEU A 105 -9.33 23.56 13.53
N ASN A 106 -10.45 23.11 13.04
CA ASN A 106 -10.69 23.07 11.61
C ASN A 106 -10.98 24.45 11.03
N VAL A 107 -11.45 25.36 11.84
CA VAL A 107 -11.73 26.73 11.40
C VAL A 107 -10.45 27.52 11.21
N SER A 108 -9.46 27.20 12.02
CA SER A 108 -8.16 27.84 11.87
C SER A 108 -7.35 27.18 10.78
#